data_a4000e9daf0e6940c05c8fdcea4fdc3c
#
_entry.id   a4000e9daf0e6940c05c8fdcea4fdc3c
#
_cell.length_a   1.000
_cell.length_b   1.000
_cell.length_c   1.000
_cell.angle_alpha   90.00
_cell.angle_beta   90.00
_cell.angle_gamma   90.00
#
_symmetry.space_group_name_H-M   'P 1'
#
loop_
_entity.id
_entity.type
_entity.pdbx_description
1 polymer ?
#
loop_
_entity_poly.entity_id
_entity_poly.type
_entity_poly.pdbx_seq_one_letter_code
_entity_poly.pdbx_strand_id
1 'polypeptide(L)'
;RRRFLKHSSATGAAAATCQIVPRHVSGQGQTPPSETFGGALIGVGGRGPGTYNGMCRGLNVKQLALCDVKFVGRADNKKVYTDFRRVLERKDIDLIAIATPPHWHALISIAAAEAGKDVLCEKPMTRFIAEGRPVVNTFKRHNRVFQIGTFGRYGASGNRGNITTHKIMRSGLLKPCEAVHIKAGGLKVKQWSGDPGLLPQPVPKSLDWDFYCGPAPLKPYVRPRTGGTH
;
A
#
# COMPACT_ATOMS: atom_id res chain seq x y z
N ARG A 1 -15.08 -36.97 28.19
CA ARG A 1 -15.61 -35.72 28.79
C ARG A 1 -16.07 -35.89 30.26
N ARG A 2 -16.59 -37.01 30.67
CA ARG A 2 -17.03 -37.24 32.09
C ARG A 2 -15.93 -37.62 33.08
N ARG A 3 -14.71 -37.96 32.64
CA ARG A 3 -13.58 -38.27 33.54
C ARG A 3 -12.77 -37.04 33.98
N PHE A 4 -12.85 -35.94 33.29
CA PHE A 4 -12.13 -34.70 33.60
C PHE A 4 -12.72 -33.95 34.82
N LEU A 5 -14.02 -34.13 35.11
CA LEU A 5 -14.71 -33.42 36.17
C LEU A 5 -14.67 -34.13 37.54
N LYS A 6 -14.01 -35.28 37.70
CA LYS A 6 -13.95 -36.02 38.98
C LYS A 6 -12.69 -35.78 39.81
N HIS A 7 -11.75 -34.93 39.36
CA HIS A 7 -10.53 -34.65 40.13
C HIS A 7 -10.34 -33.19 40.52
N SER A 8 -11.38 -32.38 40.52
CA SER A 8 -11.31 -30.96 40.93
C SER A 8 -11.98 -30.65 42.25
N SER A 9 -11.90 -31.61 43.19
CA SER A 9 -12.38 -31.36 44.56
C SER A 9 -11.25 -31.58 45.55
N ALA A 10 -10.28 -30.69 45.57
CA ALA A 10 -9.42 -30.43 46.72
C ALA A 10 -8.61 -29.15 46.53
N THR A 11 -8.89 -28.20 47.39
CA THR A 11 -8.00 -27.14 47.87
C THR A 11 -7.59 -26.02 46.90
N GLY A 12 -7.98 -24.84 47.31
CA GLY A 12 -7.42 -23.57 46.85
C GLY A 12 -8.52 -22.61 46.44
N ALA A 13 -8.99 -21.79 47.36
CA ALA A 13 -9.65 -20.54 47.00
C ALA A 13 -8.66 -19.70 46.17
N ALA A 14 -8.53 -20.00 44.90
CA ALA A 14 -7.97 -19.08 43.94
C ALA A 14 -8.90 -17.86 43.98
N ALA A 15 -8.45 -16.78 44.57
CA ALA A 15 -9.07 -15.49 44.38
C ALA A 15 -9.20 -15.29 42.86
N ALA A 16 -10.41 -15.45 42.37
CA ALA A 16 -10.74 -15.06 40.98
C ALA A 16 -10.52 -13.55 40.96
N THR A 17 -9.32 -13.14 40.57
CA THR A 17 -9.08 -11.76 40.21
C THR A 17 -9.97 -11.52 38.98
N CYS A 18 -11.16 -10.95 39.23
CA CYS A 18 -11.96 -10.38 38.18
C CYS A 18 -11.11 -9.35 37.47
N GLN A 19 -10.46 -9.74 36.40
CA GLN A 19 -9.85 -8.79 35.48
C GLN A 19 -10.99 -7.99 34.88
N ILE A 20 -11.17 -6.77 35.33
CA ILE A 20 -12.08 -5.82 34.69
C ILE A 20 -11.44 -5.45 33.37
N VAL A 21 -11.85 -6.14 32.32
CA VAL A 21 -11.45 -5.80 30.95
C VAL A 21 -12.23 -4.53 30.56
N PRO A 22 -11.56 -3.41 30.30
CA PRO A 22 -12.24 -2.19 29.89
C PRO A 22 -13.15 -2.43 28.69
N ARG A 23 -14.30 -1.73 28.66
CA ARG A 23 -15.35 -1.93 27.66
C ARG A 23 -14.86 -1.78 26.23
N HIS A 24 -13.86 -0.91 25.99
CA HIS A 24 -13.22 -0.72 24.68
C HIS A 24 -12.34 -1.90 24.26
N VAL A 25 -11.91 -2.74 25.21
CA VAL A 25 -11.14 -3.97 24.91
C VAL A 25 -12.07 -5.14 24.60
N SER A 26 -13.27 -5.16 25.21
CA SER A 26 -14.28 -6.18 24.97
C SER A 26 -15.15 -5.94 23.73
N GLY A 27 -14.93 -4.82 23.02
CA GLY A 27 -15.64 -4.51 21.79
C GLY A 27 -17.12 -4.17 21.94
N GLN A 28 -17.64 -4.03 23.17
CA GLN A 28 -19.04 -3.69 23.39
C GLN A 28 -19.36 -2.28 22.87
N GLY A 29 -19.95 -2.20 21.69
CA GLY A 29 -20.32 -0.96 21.02
C GLY A 29 -19.19 -0.26 20.24
N GLN A 30 -18.00 -0.87 20.15
CA GLN A 30 -16.88 -0.43 19.29
C GLN A 30 -16.17 -1.65 18.71
N THR A 31 -15.53 -1.48 17.57
CA THR A 31 -14.71 -2.54 16.98
C THR A 31 -13.58 -2.92 17.94
N PRO A 32 -13.42 -4.22 18.27
CA PRO A 32 -12.32 -4.66 19.13
C PRO A 32 -10.96 -4.24 18.58
N PRO A 33 -9.97 -3.96 19.47
CA PRO A 33 -8.61 -3.67 19.02
C PRO A 33 -8.00 -4.75 18.12
N SER A 34 -8.40 -6.02 18.32
CA SER A 34 -7.99 -7.17 17.49
C SER A 34 -8.56 -7.12 16.05
N GLU A 35 -9.59 -6.33 15.80
CA GLU A 35 -10.20 -6.13 14.49
C GLU A 35 -9.85 -4.77 13.87
N THR A 36 -8.96 -4.02 14.53
CA THR A 36 -8.49 -2.71 14.06
C THR A 36 -7.05 -2.83 13.59
N PHE A 37 -6.82 -2.54 12.31
CA PHE A 37 -5.49 -2.58 11.73
C PHE A 37 -4.81 -1.20 11.78
N GLY A 38 -3.51 -1.20 12.04
CA GLY A 38 -2.68 -0.02 11.85
C GLY A 38 -2.27 0.11 10.39
N GLY A 39 -2.56 1.26 9.78
CA GLY A 39 -2.23 1.51 8.38
C GLY A 39 -1.24 2.64 8.16
N ALA A 40 -0.40 2.52 7.13
CA ALA A 40 0.47 3.60 6.69
C ALA A 40 0.45 3.78 5.16
N LEU A 41 0.73 5.01 4.73
CA LEU A 41 0.87 5.37 3.33
C LEU A 41 2.30 5.83 3.06
N ILE A 42 2.97 5.21 2.10
CA ILE A 42 4.29 5.58 1.59
C ILE A 42 4.13 6.10 0.15
N GLY A 43 4.45 7.38 -0.06
CA GLY A 43 4.14 8.13 -1.27
C GLY A 43 2.78 8.81 -1.16
N VAL A 44 2.76 10.04 -0.64
CA VAL A 44 1.52 10.79 -0.32
C VAL A 44 1.02 11.61 -1.50
N GLY A 45 1.84 11.78 -2.53
CA GLY A 45 1.48 12.54 -3.72
C GLY A 45 0.50 11.83 -4.66
N GLY A 46 -0.12 12.58 -5.56
CA GLY A 46 -0.90 12.05 -6.67
C GLY A 46 -1.90 10.96 -6.32
N ARG A 47 -1.57 9.72 -6.66
CA ARG A 47 -2.43 8.56 -6.47
C ARG A 47 -2.49 8.04 -5.01
N GLY A 48 -1.52 8.40 -4.17
CA GLY A 48 -1.34 7.86 -2.83
C GLY A 48 -2.61 7.81 -1.97
N PRO A 49 -3.33 8.92 -1.76
CA PRO A 49 -4.55 8.91 -0.94
C PRO A 49 -5.62 7.96 -1.48
N GLY A 50 -5.78 7.90 -2.82
CA GLY A 50 -6.74 6.98 -3.45
C GLY A 50 -6.36 5.51 -3.25
N THR A 51 -5.08 5.18 -3.29
CA THR A 51 -4.56 3.83 -3.05
C THR A 51 -4.77 3.43 -1.59
N TYR A 52 -4.44 4.32 -0.67
CA TYR A 52 -4.68 4.09 0.75
C TYR A 52 -6.16 3.85 1.07
N ASN A 53 -7.05 4.71 0.57
CA ASN A 53 -8.49 4.56 0.75
C ASN A 53 -9.02 3.26 0.12
N GLY A 54 -8.42 2.82 -0.99
CA GLY A 54 -8.72 1.54 -1.63
C GLY A 54 -8.33 0.35 -0.75
N MET A 55 -7.16 0.41 -0.10
CA MET A 55 -6.69 -0.59 0.85
C MET A 55 -7.60 -0.70 2.09
N CYS A 56 -8.07 0.42 2.60
CA CYS A 56 -8.89 0.45 3.80
C CYS A 56 -10.35 0.03 3.57
N ARG A 57 -10.78 -0.16 2.31
CA ARG A 57 -12.18 -0.43 2.00
C ARG A 57 -12.65 -1.76 2.60
N GLY A 58 -13.67 -1.70 3.45
CA GLY A 58 -14.24 -2.88 4.13
C GLY A 58 -13.41 -3.39 5.31
N LEU A 59 -12.36 -2.66 5.68
CA LEU A 59 -11.53 -2.95 6.85
C LEU A 59 -11.59 -1.79 7.84
N ASN A 60 -11.46 -2.09 9.12
CA ASN A 60 -11.29 -1.07 10.13
C ASN A 60 -9.79 -0.73 10.27
N VAL A 61 -9.35 0.29 9.54
CA VAL A 61 -7.94 0.71 9.49
C VAL A 61 -7.77 2.09 10.09
N LYS A 62 -6.90 2.20 11.08
CA LYS A 62 -6.47 3.48 11.65
C LYS A 62 -5.20 3.96 10.94
N GLN A 63 -5.24 5.12 10.30
CA GLN A 63 -4.05 5.72 9.71
C GLN A 63 -3.08 6.19 10.79
N LEU A 64 -1.92 5.56 10.88
CA LEU A 64 -0.90 5.81 11.90
C LEU A 64 0.32 6.53 11.37
N ALA A 65 0.61 6.42 10.05
CA ALA A 65 1.76 7.08 9.47
C ALA A 65 1.56 7.49 8.01
N LEU A 66 2.23 8.59 7.66
CA LEU A 66 2.43 9.10 6.31
C LEU A 66 3.92 9.23 6.04
N CYS A 67 4.38 8.77 4.89
CA CYS A 67 5.79 8.88 4.50
C CYS A 67 5.92 9.44 3.09
N ASP A 68 6.71 10.50 2.95
CA ASP A 68 7.07 11.05 1.63
C ASP A 68 8.39 11.81 1.74
N VAL A 69 9.25 11.67 0.76
CA VAL A 69 10.52 12.39 0.64
C VAL A 69 10.36 13.91 0.53
N LYS A 70 9.14 14.39 0.29
CA LYS A 70 8.76 15.81 0.27
C LYS A 70 8.44 16.39 1.66
N PHE A 71 8.62 15.61 2.71
CA PHE A 71 8.34 16.05 4.08
C PHE A 71 9.58 16.51 4.86
N VAL A 72 10.70 16.78 4.18
CA VAL A 72 11.89 17.36 4.83
C VAL A 72 11.50 18.64 5.58
N GLY A 73 11.90 18.73 6.85
CA GLY A 73 11.53 19.82 7.75
C GLY A 73 10.08 19.76 8.30
N ARG A 74 9.29 18.74 7.92
CA ARG A 74 7.92 18.53 8.41
C ARG A 74 7.73 17.19 9.12
N ALA A 75 8.73 16.33 9.04
CA ALA A 75 8.72 15.04 9.70
C ALA A 75 8.77 15.20 11.22
N ASP A 76 7.86 14.51 11.92
CA ASP A 76 7.78 14.49 13.39
C ASP A 76 8.20 13.14 13.99
N ASN A 77 8.54 12.17 13.14
CA ASN A 77 8.90 10.79 13.48
C ASN A 77 7.86 10.06 14.37
N LYS A 78 6.63 10.57 14.41
CA LYS A 78 5.48 9.98 15.09
C LYS A 78 4.38 9.61 14.10
N LYS A 79 4.01 10.56 13.23
CA LYS A 79 2.98 10.38 12.20
C LYS A 79 3.47 10.70 10.80
N VAL A 80 4.45 11.59 10.67
CA VAL A 80 4.98 12.06 9.38
C VAL A 80 6.47 11.71 9.29
N TYR A 81 6.82 11.01 8.22
CA TYR A 81 8.17 10.47 8.00
C TYR A 81 8.70 10.86 6.63
N THR A 82 10.01 11.02 6.50
CA THR A 82 10.71 11.13 5.22
C THR A 82 11.30 9.80 4.77
N ASP A 83 11.60 8.91 5.71
CA ASP A 83 12.22 7.59 5.46
C ASP A 83 11.23 6.47 5.80
N PHE A 84 10.88 5.67 4.78
CA PHE A 84 9.93 4.56 4.92
C PHE A 84 10.41 3.47 5.89
N ARG A 85 11.72 3.30 6.07
CA ARG A 85 12.29 2.30 6.99
C ARG A 85 11.82 2.54 8.41
N ARG A 86 11.72 3.81 8.83
CA ARG A 86 11.19 4.20 10.13
C ARG A 86 9.71 3.86 10.31
N VAL A 87 8.94 3.87 9.23
CA VAL A 87 7.54 3.40 9.25
C VAL A 87 7.50 1.89 9.44
N LEU A 88 8.37 1.14 8.77
CA LEU A 88 8.42 -0.32 8.83
C LEU A 88 8.90 -0.84 10.20
N GLU A 89 9.70 -0.10 10.94
CA GLU A 89 10.12 -0.43 12.32
C GLU A 89 8.95 -0.46 13.32
N ARG A 90 7.84 0.21 13.02
CA ARG A 90 6.69 0.32 13.91
C ARG A 90 5.92 -0.99 14.01
N LYS A 91 5.70 -1.45 15.24
CA LYS A 91 4.96 -2.70 15.54
C LYS A 91 3.44 -2.55 15.48
N ASP A 92 2.95 -1.31 15.59
CA ASP A 92 1.53 -0.97 15.54
C ASP A 92 1.00 -0.74 14.13
N ILE A 93 1.83 -0.92 13.10
CA ILE A 93 1.44 -0.86 11.69
C ILE A 93 1.38 -2.27 11.12
N ASP A 94 0.26 -2.63 10.52
CA ASP A 94 -0.01 -3.93 9.90
C ASP A 94 -0.03 -3.84 8.37
N LEU A 95 -0.59 -2.75 7.85
CA LEU A 95 -0.91 -2.56 6.43
C LEU A 95 -0.15 -1.36 5.85
N ILE A 96 0.49 -1.57 4.70
CA ILE A 96 1.23 -0.53 3.98
C ILE A 96 0.62 -0.32 2.60
N ALA A 97 0.20 0.91 2.30
CA ALA A 97 -0.07 1.34 0.93
C ALA A 97 1.17 1.99 0.32
N ILE A 98 1.61 1.52 -0.84
CA ILE A 98 2.78 2.04 -1.56
C ILE A 98 2.31 2.72 -2.84
N ALA A 99 2.61 4.01 -2.97
CA ALA A 99 2.30 4.83 -4.15
C ALA A 99 3.47 5.76 -4.52
N THR A 100 4.67 5.29 -4.30
CA THR A 100 5.92 5.93 -4.70
C THR A 100 6.13 5.83 -6.22
N PRO A 101 7.18 6.45 -6.79
CA PRO A 101 7.61 6.12 -8.15
C PRO A 101 7.99 4.65 -8.30
N PRO A 102 7.78 4.04 -9.51
CA PRO A 102 7.92 2.60 -9.72
C PRO A 102 9.26 1.97 -9.34
N HIS A 103 10.35 2.73 -9.39
CA HIS A 103 11.69 2.24 -9.03
C HIS A 103 11.85 1.92 -7.53
N TRP A 104 10.91 2.38 -6.71
CA TRP A 104 10.86 2.07 -5.28
C TRP A 104 9.91 0.91 -4.93
N HIS A 105 8.99 0.53 -5.83
CA HIS A 105 7.93 -0.43 -5.52
C HIS A 105 8.46 -1.77 -5.01
N ALA A 106 9.41 -2.37 -5.72
CA ALA A 106 9.97 -3.67 -5.33
C ALA A 106 10.69 -3.61 -3.99
N LEU A 107 11.58 -2.63 -3.82
CA LEU A 107 12.40 -2.50 -2.61
C LEU A 107 11.56 -2.26 -1.37
N ILE A 108 10.60 -1.33 -1.44
CA ILE A 108 9.73 -1.04 -0.29
C ILE A 108 8.83 -2.23 0.00
N SER A 109 8.30 -2.92 -1.03
CA SER A 109 7.47 -4.11 -0.85
C SER A 109 8.22 -5.25 -0.17
N ILE A 110 9.45 -5.53 -0.59
CA ILE A 110 10.31 -6.56 0.01
C ILE A 110 10.58 -6.22 1.48
N ALA A 111 11.04 -4.99 1.75
CA ALA A 111 11.32 -4.55 3.11
C ALA A 111 10.07 -4.59 4.01
N ALA A 112 8.88 -4.25 3.48
CA ALA A 112 7.63 -4.33 4.21
C ALA A 112 7.28 -5.78 4.57
N ALA A 113 7.41 -6.73 3.64
CA ALA A 113 7.17 -8.15 3.90
C ALA A 113 8.15 -8.71 4.96
N GLU A 114 9.43 -8.34 4.89
CA GLU A 114 10.46 -8.73 5.87
C GLU A 114 10.16 -8.13 7.25
N ALA A 115 9.56 -6.94 7.30
CA ALA A 115 9.08 -6.31 8.53
C ALA A 115 7.72 -6.87 9.01
N GLY A 116 7.16 -7.89 8.34
CA GLY A 116 5.91 -8.54 8.72
C GLY A 116 4.65 -7.76 8.35
N LYS A 117 4.71 -6.89 7.33
CA LYS A 117 3.58 -6.06 6.90
C LYS A 117 2.92 -6.61 5.64
N ASP A 118 1.61 -6.45 5.54
CA ASP A 118 0.85 -6.69 4.32
C ASP A 118 0.84 -5.43 3.45
N VAL A 119 0.81 -5.60 2.13
CA VAL A 119 1.06 -4.49 1.20
C VAL A 119 0.01 -4.42 0.10
N LEU A 120 -0.50 -3.21 -0.13
CA LEU A 120 -1.12 -2.79 -1.39
C LEU A 120 -0.17 -1.84 -2.11
N CYS A 121 0.39 -2.29 -3.24
CA CYS A 121 1.30 -1.49 -4.05
C CYS A 121 0.62 -0.99 -5.33
N GLU A 122 0.82 0.26 -5.70
CA GLU A 122 0.36 0.79 -6.98
C GLU A 122 1.03 0.08 -8.17
N LYS A 123 0.33 0.17 -9.31
CA LYS A 123 0.86 -0.31 -10.59
C LYS A 123 1.96 0.65 -11.11
N PRO A 124 2.95 0.15 -11.84
CA PRO A 124 3.27 -1.26 -12.07
C PRO A 124 3.84 -1.92 -10.80
N MET A 125 3.71 -3.24 -10.69
CA MET A 125 4.22 -4.00 -9.54
C MET A 125 5.71 -3.71 -9.26
N THR A 126 6.49 -3.64 -10.32
CA THR A 126 7.95 -3.42 -10.30
C THR A 126 8.39 -2.58 -11.48
N ARG A 127 9.58 -2.03 -11.44
CA ARG A 127 10.18 -1.31 -12.56
C ARG A 127 10.74 -2.26 -13.61
N PHE A 128 11.33 -3.37 -13.17
CA PHE A 128 11.97 -4.36 -14.03
C PHE A 128 11.36 -5.74 -13.80
N ILE A 129 11.33 -6.57 -14.85
CA ILE A 129 10.79 -7.94 -14.79
C ILE A 129 11.52 -8.78 -13.74
N ALA A 130 12.85 -8.62 -13.63
CA ALA A 130 13.69 -9.35 -12.69
C ALA A 130 13.31 -9.12 -11.21
N GLU A 131 12.72 -7.97 -10.87
CA GLU A 131 12.29 -7.64 -9.51
C GLU A 131 11.03 -8.41 -9.07
N GLY A 132 10.21 -8.84 -10.03
CA GLY A 132 8.93 -9.47 -9.73
C GLY A 132 9.04 -10.77 -8.95
N ARG A 133 9.99 -11.63 -9.31
CA ARG A 133 10.20 -12.91 -8.62
C ARG A 133 10.69 -12.77 -7.18
N PRO A 134 11.68 -11.91 -6.88
CA PRO A 134 12.06 -11.57 -5.51
C PRO A 134 10.89 -11.09 -4.64
N VAL A 135 10.04 -10.18 -5.15
CA VAL A 135 8.83 -9.73 -4.42
C VAL A 135 7.95 -10.92 -4.06
N VAL A 136 7.55 -11.73 -5.05
CA VAL A 136 6.67 -12.90 -4.82
C VAL A 136 7.27 -13.87 -3.81
N ASN A 137 8.55 -14.20 -3.94
CA ASN A 137 9.23 -15.14 -3.05
C ASN A 137 9.30 -14.63 -1.61
N THR A 138 9.54 -13.32 -1.42
CA THR A 138 9.62 -12.71 -0.09
C THR A 138 8.25 -12.74 0.60
N PHE A 139 7.18 -12.35 -0.09
CA PHE A 139 5.83 -12.41 0.49
C PHE A 139 5.41 -13.83 0.86
N LYS A 140 5.72 -14.83 0.02
CA LYS A 140 5.49 -16.23 0.34
C LYS A 140 6.30 -16.70 1.57
N ARG A 141 7.60 -16.38 1.63
CA ARG A 141 8.49 -16.76 2.72
C ARG A 141 8.05 -16.18 4.07
N HIS A 142 7.56 -14.94 4.08
CA HIS A 142 7.14 -14.27 5.29
C HIS A 142 5.65 -14.43 5.58
N ASN A 143 4.92 -15.22 4.78
CA ASN A 143 3.47 -15.41 4.90
C ASN A 143 2.71 -14.09 5.00
N ARG A 144 3.02 -13.15 4.08
CA ARG A 144 2.37 -11.84 4.00
C ARG A 144 1.55 -11.71 2.73
N VAL A 145 0.55 -10.83 2.77
CA VAL A 145 -0.33 -10.57 1.63
C VAL A 145 0.23 -9.43 0.79
N PHE A 146 0.31 -9.66 -0.52
CA PHE A 146 0.64 -8.63 -1.50
C PHE A 146 -0.50 -8.47 -2.50
N GLN A 147 -0.96 -7.24 -2.67
CA GLN A 147 -1.93 -6.89 -3.70
C GLN A 147 -1.40 -5.75 -4.55
N ILE A 148 -1.56 -5.89 -5.87
CA ILE A 148 -1.27 -4.79 -6.81
C ILE A 148 -2.52 -3.94 -7.05
N GLY A 149 -2.35 -2.63 -7.11
CA GLY A 149 -3.40 -1.63 -7.33
C GLY A 149 -3.90 -1.60 -8.78
N THR A 150 -4.67 -2.59 -9.18
CA THR A 150 -5.32 -2.66 -10.50
C THR A 150 -6.79 -2.28 -10.43
N PHE A 151 -7.07 -1.13 -9.85
CA PHE A 151 -8.42 -0.70 -9.48
C PHE A 151 -9.45 -0.67 -10.63
N GLY A 152 -9.02 -0.38 -11.86
CA GLY A 152 -9.91 -0.38 -13.03
C GLY A 152 -10.34 -1.78 -13.48
N ARG A 153 -9.62 -2.84 -13.10
CA ARG A 153 -9.84 -4.19 -13.61
C ARG A 153 -11.07 -4.87 -13.02
N TYR A 154 -11.37 -4.62 -11.75
CA TYR A 154 -12.42 -5.31 -11.01
C TYR A 154 -13.59 -4.41 -10.62
N GLY A 155 -13.74 -3.27 -11.25
CA GLY A 155 -14.85 -2.36 -10.98
C GLY A 155 -14.84 -1.69 -9.61
N ALA A 156 -13.75 -1.82 -8.84
CA ALA A 156 -13.63 -1.22 -7.51
C ALA A 156 -13.71 0.31 -7.51
N SER A 157 -13.47 0.94 -8.65
CA SER A 157 -13.61 2.40 -8.85
C SER A 157 -14.95 2.80 -9.47
N GLY A 158 -15.99 1.96 -9.34
CA GLY A 158 -17.32 2.26 -9.87
C GLY A 158 -17.48 1.96 -11.37
N ASN A 159 -16.50 1.36 -12.01
CA ASN A 159 -16.58 1.01 -13.43
C ASN A 159 -17.38 -0.30 -13.63
N ARG A 160 -18.70 -0.23 -13.37
CA ARG A 160 -19.63 -1.34 -13.63
C ARG A 160 -19.58 -1.82 -15.08
N GLY A 161 -19.18 -0.93 -16.00
CA GLY A 161 -19.05 -1.24 -17.42
C GLY A 161 -18.11 -2.41 -17.71
N ASN A 162 -16.96 -2.49 -17.03
CA ASN A 162 -16.01 -3.58 -17.25
C ASN A 162 -16.57 -4.94 -16.85
N ILE A 163 -17.30 -5.02 -15.73
CA ILE A 163 -17.94 -6.26 -15.28
C ILE A 163 -19.06 -6.66 -16.24
N THR A 164 -19.89 -5.70 -16.65
CA THR A 164 -20.98 -5.93 -17.60
C THR A 164 -20.44 -6.38 -18.95
N THR A 165 -19.44 -5.70 -19.49
CA THR A 165 -18.78 -6.07 -20.75
C THR A 165 -18.22 -7.49 -20.68
N HIS A 166 -17.53 -7.84 -19.60
CA HIS A 166 -16.99 -9.18 -19.41
C HIS A 166 -18.07 -10.25 -19.33
N LYS A 167 -19.20 -9.96 -18.66
CA LYS A 167 -20.36 -10.87 -18.61
C LYS A 167 -20.99 -11.05 -19.99
N ILE A 168 -21.16 -9.97 -20.75
CA ILE A 168 -21.71 -10.00 -22.12
C ILE A 168 -20.78 -10.81 -23.02
N MET A 169 -19.47 -10.59 -22.98
CA MET A 169 -18.50 -11.34 -23.75
C MET A 169 -18.54 -12.85 -23.45
N ARG A 170 -18.74 -13.22 -22.19
CA ARG A 170 -18.81 -14.63 -21.77
C ARG A 170 -20.15 -15.29 -21.97
N SER A 171 -21.22 -14.54 -22.12
CA SER A 171 -22.59 -15.08 -22.26
C SER A 171 -22.89 -15.72 -23.61
N GLY A 172 -22.01 -15.55 -24.58
CA GLY A 172 -22.25 -15.98 -25.97
C GLY A 172 -23.25 -15.10 -26.74
N LEU A 173 -23.76 -14.02 -26.16
CA LEU A 173 -24.64 -13.06 -26.82
C LEU A 173 -23.98 -12.34 -28.00
N LEU A 174 -22.67 -12.16 -27.93
CA LEU A 174 -21.90 -11.67 -29.04
C LEU A 174 -21.33 -12.84 -29.82
N LYS A 175 -21.41 -12.77 -31.15
CA LYS A 175 -20.72 -13.72 -32.05
C LYS A 175 -19.21 -13.71 -31.72
N PRO A 176 -18.44 -14.73 -32.17
CA PRO A 176 -16.99 -14.71 -32.01
C PRO A 176 -16.42 -13.36 -32.39
N CYS A 177 -15.61 -12.80 -31.52
CA CYS A 177 -15.01 -11.49 -31.71
C CYS A 177 -13.88 -11.62 -32.74
N GLU A 178 -14.07 -11.09 -33.93
CA GLU A 178 -13.08 -11.13 -35.02
C GLU A 178 -12.02 -10.05 -34.87
N ALA A 179 -12.37 -8.91 -34.23
CA ALA A 179 -11.44 -7.79 -34.07
C ALA A 179 -11.77 -6.97 -32.81
N VAL A 180 -10.75 -6.45 -32.16
CA VAL A 180 -10.86 -5.51 -31.05
C VAL A 180 -10.16 -4.20 -31.42
N HIS A 181 -10.92 -3.12 -31.50
CA HIS A 181 -10.39 -1.80 -31.73
C HIS A 181 -10.17 -1.05 -30.41
N ILE A 182 -8.91 -0.81 -30.05
CA ILE A 182 -8.55 -0.05 -28.85
C ILE A 182 -8.22 1.38 -29.27
N LYS A 183 -9.10 2.34 -28.92
CA LYS A 183 -8.79 3.76 -29.01
C LYS A 183 -7.96 4.15 -27.79
N ALA A 184 -6.64 4.19 -27.92
CA ALA A 184 -5.80 4.87 -26.94
C ALA A 184 -5.94 6.38 -27.15
N GLY A 185 -6.22 7.12 -26.06
CA GLY A 185 -6.11 8.58 -26.09
C GLY A 185 -4.70 8.96 -26.54
N GLY A 186 -4.57 9.91 -27.47
CA GLY A 186 -3.26 10.34 -27.98
C GLY A 186 -2.32 10.73 -26.83
N LEU A 187 -1.08 10.29 -26.92
CA LEU A 187 -0.02 10.77 -26.04
C LEU A 187 0.02 12.30 -26.17
N LYS A 188 -0.13 13.02 -25.07
CA LYS A 188 0.13 14.46 -25.02
C LYS A 188 1.65 14.66 -25.05
N VAL A 189 2.23 14.50 -26.22
CA VAL A 189 3.69 14.47 -26.48
C VAL A 189 4.40 15.73 -25.92
N LYS A 190 3.70 16.85 -25.80
CA LYS A 190 4.26 18.08 -25.21
C LYS A 190 4.75 17.94 -23.76
N GLN A 191 4.27 16.94 -23.01
CA GLN A 191 4.74 16.67 -21.65
C GLN A 191 5.90 15.66 -21.61
N TRP A 192 6.14 14.97 -22.71
CA TRP A 192 7.18 13.96 -22.87
C TRP A 192 8.30 14.41 -23.80
N SER A 193 8.41 15.70 -24.00
CA SER A 193 9.35 16.25 -24.98
C SER A 193 10.77 15.80 -24.77
N GLY A 194 11.09 15.03 -23.74
CA GLY A 194 12.48 14.59 -23.54
C GLY A 194 13.44 15.75 -23.72
N ASP A 195 12.90 16.97 -23.52
CA ASP A 195 13.55 18.22 -23.90
C ASP A 195 14.92 18.25 -23.24
N PRO A 196 16.00 18.08 -24.01
CA PRO A 196 17.35 18.19 -23.48
C PRO A 196 17.64 19.59 -22.93
N GLY A 197 16.76 20.56 -23.15
CA GLY A 197 16.83 21.92 -22.66
C GLY A 197 16.33 22.16 -21.25
N LEU A 198 15.88 21.14 -20.50
CA LEU A 198 15.55 21.31 -19.09
C LEU A 198 16.81 21.57 -18.25
N LEU A 199 17.07 22.86 -17.99
CA LEU A 199 18.20 23.27 -17.16
C LEU A 199 18.06 22.73 -15.73
N PRO A 200 19.14 22.21 -15.14
CA PRO A 200 19.18 21.85 -13.74
C PRO A 200 18.74 23.01 -12.85
N GLN A 201 17.97 22.69 -11.83
CA GLN A 201 17.46 23.64 -10.86
C GLN A 201 17.92 23.26 -9.45
N PRO A 202 17.99 24.22 -8.52
CA PRO A 202 18.22 23.90 -7.12
C PRO A 202 17.16 22.95 -6.58
N VAL A 203 17.58 21.96 -5.81
CA VAL A 203 16.66 21.04 -5.13
C VAL A 203 15.86 21.83 -4.08
N PRO A 204 14.52 21.73 -4.07
CA PRO A 204 13.72 22.37 -3.02
C PRO A 204 14.14 21.88 -1.62
N LYS A 205 14.23 22.79 -0.65
CA LYS A 205 14.61 22.45 0.75
C LYS A 205 13.70 21.42 1.40
N SER A 206 12.46 21.30 0.92
CA SER A 206 11.47 20.33 1.42
C SER A 206 11.57 18.94 0.79
N LEU A 207 12.49 18.71 -0.16
CA LEU A 207 12.62 17.48 -0.92
C LEU A 207 13.99 16.83 -0.67
N ASP A 208 13.98 15.58 -0.23
CA ASP A 208 15.16 14.71 -0.28
C ASP A 208 15.28 14.13 -1.70
N TRP A 209 16.09 14.78 -2.53
CA TRP A 209 16.25 14.41 -3.94
C TRP A 209 17.05 13.12 -4.12
N ASP A 210 18.05 12.90 -3.29
CA ASP A 210 18.83 11.67 -3.32
C ASP A 210 17.96 10.46 -2.99
N PHE A 211 17.20 10.56 -1.91
CA PHE A 211 16.25 9.50 -1.53
C PHE A 211 15.08 9.36 -2.51
N TYR A 212 14.66 10.44 -3.19
CA TYR A 212 13.69 10.34 -4.28
C TYR A 212 14.23 9.50 -5.44
N CYS A 213 15.48 9.73 -5.85
CA CYS A 213 16.14 8.96 -6.91
C CYS A 213 16.40 7.50 -6.48
N GLY A 214 16.82 7.29 -5.23
CA GLY A 214 17.01 5.98 -4.63
C GLY A 214 17.89 5.04 -5.48
N PRO A 215 17.38 3.88 -5.91
CA PRO A 215 18.13 2.92 -6.70
C PRO A 215 18.35 3.37 -8.15
N ALA A 216 17.71 4.43 -8.61
CA ALA A 216 17.93 4.99 -9.94
C ALA A 216 19.19 5.87 -9.95
N PRO A 217 19.87 6.03 -11.12
CA PRO A 217 21.00 6.95 -11.20
C PRO A 217 20.62 8.36 -10.76
N LEU A 218 21.45 8.94 -9.90
CA LEU A 218 21.27 10.32 -9.45
C LEU A 218 21.45 11.25 -10.65
N LYS A 219 20.41 11.98 -10.97
CA LYS A 219 20.41 12.97 -12.07
C LYS A 219 20.20 14.37 -11.50
N PRO A 220 20.67 15.42 -12.18
CA PRO A 220 20.36 16.79 -11.80
C PRO A 220 18.86 16.99 -11.61
N TYR A 221 18.47 17.73 -10.57
CA TYR A 221 17.08 18.02 -10.31
C TYR A 221 16.51 18.95 -11.39
N VAL A 222 15.34 18.57 -11.90
CA VAL A 222 14.49 19.41 -12.74
C VAL A 222 13.04 19.22 -12.28
N ARG A 223 12.32 20.32 -12.09
CA ARG A 223 10.97 20.31 -11.52
C ARG A 223 9.99 19.32 -12.19
N PRO A 224 9.95 19.18 -13.53
CA PRO A 224 9.05 18.22 -14.20
C PRO A 224 9.24 16.77 -13.77
N ARG A 225 10.42 16.38 -13.26
CA ARG A 225 10.67 15.01 -12.77
C ARG A 225 9.92 14.68 -11.48
N THR A 226 9.48 15.69 -10.72
CA THR A 226 8.74 15.53 -9.47
C THR A 226 7.34 16.10 -9.53
N GLY A 227 6.99 16.82 -10.59
CA GLY A 227 5.68 17.39 -10.84
C GLY A 227 4.81 16.37 -11.57
N GLY A 228 4.11 15.58 -10.79
CA GLY A 228 3.46 14.41 -11.23
C GLY A 228 2.25 14.57 -12.13
N THR A 229 2.38 14.36 -13.38
CA THR A 229 1.39 13.62 -14.15
C THR A 229 2.12 12.44 -14.75
N HIS A 230 1.96 11.30 -14.13
CA HIS A 230 2.35 10.01 -14.71
C HIS A 230 1.32 9.61 -15.74
#